data_9a4ea33343390402245a0209f25c3788
#
_entry.id   9a4ea33343390402245a0209f25c3788
#
_cell.length_a   1.000
_cell.length_b   1.000
_cell.length_c   1.000
_cell.angle_alpha   90.00
_cell.angle_beta   90.00
_cell.angle_gamma   90.00
#
_symmetry.space_group_name_H-M   'P 1'
#
loop_
_entity.id
_entity.type
_entity.pdbx_description
1 polymer ?
#
loop_
_entity_poly.entity_id
_entity_poly.type
_entity_poly.pdbx_seq_one_letter_code
_entity_poly.pdbx_strand_id
1 'polypeptide(L)'
;MKTLRNQNYWWKFEQLPLLLYLCKWLFLSVLSGACIGSASALLLVSLEWATQYREHHLWIIALLPVAGLLIGLMYHYWAGTASRGNNYLIEEIRSPHDIIPFRMAPLVYIGTVLTHLFGGSAGREGTGVQMGGAIADQFSRLFRMRRRDHRLMVAIGISAGFASVFGTPLAGAVFGLEVIVVGRMRYEAILPSFLSAAVASMVCHAWGVEHTHYVVSEVPFPDASNLLWTIGTGILFGLAAMLFSRSISFWSGMAKRISYPPFRSLIGGLVIAAAVWMMGTTKYIGLGVPTIVASFTEQQMWYDFLLKILFTTFTIGVGFKGGEVTPLFFVGATLGSALSAVVPLPMGLLAGIGFVAVFAGATNTPIACTLMGIELFGAEPGLYLGIACVVAYLFSGHTGIYTAQLIGSPKHLAYSRRKGKTLAE
;
A
#
# COMPACT_ATOMS: atom_id res chain seq x y z
N MET A 1 -13.92 -9.24 -60.71
CA MET A 1 -14.93 -9.59 -59.72
C MET A 1 -14.44 -9.13 -58.34
N LYS A 2 -14.96 -7.97 -57.89
CA LYS A 2 -14.65 -7.43 -56.55
C LYS A 2 -15.56 -8.17 -55.57
N THR A 3 -14.98 -8.97 -54.72
CA THR A 3 -15.69 -9.60 -53.59
C THR A 3 -16.24 -8.52 -52.70
N LEU A 4 -17.54 -8.42 -52.63
CA LEU A 4 -18.30 -7.61 -51.71
C LEU A 4 -17.98 -8.12 -50.27
N ARG A 5 -17.13 -7.39 -49.60
CA ARG A 5 -16.85 -7.59 -48.16
C ARG A 5 -18.11 -7.19 -47.43
N ASN A 6 -18.81 -8.20 -46.94
CA ASN A 6 -20.03 -8.06 -46.10
C ASN A 6 -19.66 -7.17 -44.90
N GLN A 7 -19.90 -5.86 -45.04
CA GLN A 7 -19.77 -4.92 -43.93
C GLN A 7 -20.97 -5.14 -43.02
N ASN A 8 -20.77 -5.87 -41.92
CA ASN A 8 -21.77 -5.96 -40.86
C ASN A 8 -22.17 -4.56 -40.40
N TYR A 9 -23.37 -4.14 -40.74
CA TYR A 9 -23.96 -2.83 -40.45
C TYR A 9 -23.94 -2.46 -38.97
N TRP A 10 -23.82 -3.44 -38.07
CA TRP A 10 -23.78 -3.29 -36.61
C TRP A 10 -22.55 -2.57 -36.08
N TRP A 11 -21.43 -2.53 -36.84
CA TRP A 11 -20.19 -1.81 -36.46
C TRP A 11 -20.25 -0.30 -36.76
N LYS A 12 -21.35 0.20 -37.32
CA LYS A 12 -21.55 1.65 -37.51
C LYS A 12 -21.92 2.39 -36.25
N PHE A 13 -22.35 1.69 -35.19
CA PHE A 13 -22.63 2.27 -33.90
C PHE A 13 -21.43 2.06 -32.97
N GLU A 14 -20.65 3.11 -32.72
CA GLU A 14 -19.50 3.08 -31.82
C GLU A 14 -19.89 2.60 -30.40
N GLN A 15 -21.13 2.78 -30.01
CA GLN A 15 -21.67 2.41 -28.71
C GLN A 15 -21.79 0.90 -28.49
N LEU A 16 -22.00 0.09 -29.52
CA LEU A 16 -22.17 -1.36 -29.35
C LEU A 16 -20.90 -2.07 -28.86
N PRO A 17 -19.70 -1.84 -29.42
CA PRO A 17 -18.45 -2.33 -28.84
C PRO A 17 -18.21 -1.85 -27.41
N LEU A 18 -18.62 -0.61 -27.09
CA LEU A 18 -18.51 -0.06 -25.73
C LEU A 18 -19.44 -0.76 -24.76
N LEU A 19 -20.67 -1.09 -25.17
CA LEU A 19 -21.61 -1.85 -24.33
C LEU A 19 -21.07 -3.26 -24.03
N LEU A 20 -20.55 -3.95 -25.02
CA LEU A 20 -19.93 -5.28 -24.84
C LEU A 20 -18.71 -5.21 -23.92
N TYR A 21 -17.88 -4.17 -24.06
CA TYR A 21 -16.78 -3.89 -23.17
C TYR A 21 -17.26 -3.65 -21.73
N LEU A 22 -18.30 -2.83 -21.55
CA LEU A 22 -18.91 -2.54 -20.25
C LEU A 22 -19.41 -3.82 -19.58
N CYS A 23 -20.22 -4.63 -20.28
CA CYS A 23 -20.77 -5.88 -19.76
C CYS A 23 -19.66 -6.86 -19.35
N LYS A 24 -18.62 -7.02 -20.18
CA LYS A 24 -17.47 -7.88 -19.87
C LYS A 24 -16.80 -7.44 -18.59
N TRP A 25 -16.43 -6.15 -18.49
CA TRP A 25 -15.68 -5.66 -17.35
C TRP A 25 -16.52 -5.51 -16.09
N LEU A 26 -17.81 -5.25 -16.21
CA LEU A 26 -18.75 -5.31 -15.08
C LEU A 26 -18.78 -6.72 -14.49
N PHE A 27 -18.96 -7.75 -15.31
CA PHE A 27 -18.97 -9.14 -14.86
C PHE A 27 -17.65 -9.52 -14.17
N LEU A 28 -16.51 -9.24 -14.81
CA LEU A 28 -15.20 -9.58 -14.27
C LEU A 28 -14.89 -8.80 -12.98
N SER A 29 -15.28 -7.53 -12.91
CA SER A 29 -15.05 -6.68 -11.73
C SER A 29 -15.90 -7.13 -10.55
N VAL A 30 -17.17 -7.52 -10.78
CA VAL A 30 -18.04 -8.07 -9.73
C VAL A 30 -17.47 -9.38 -9.20
N LEU A 31 -17.10 -10.29 -10.09
CA LEU A 31 -16.59 -11.60 -9.72
C LEU A 31 -15.26 -11.50 -8.96
N SER A 32 -14.28 -10.75 -9.51
CA SER A 32 -12.98 -10.55 -8.86
C SER A 32 -13.10 -9.74 -7.58
N GLY A 33 -13.90 -8.67 -7.59
CA GLY A 33 -14.14 -7.83 -6.42
C GLY A 33 -14.76 -8.60 -5.25
N ALA A 34 -15.73 -9.48 -5.53
CA ALA A 34 -16.34 -10.32 -4.49
C ALA A 34 -15.35 -11.31 -3.87
N CYS A 35 -14.54 -11.98 -4.69
CA CYS A 35 -13.50 -12.89 -4.19
C CYS A 35 -12.42 -12.15 -3.37
N ILE A 36 -11.97 -10.99 -3.86
CA ILE A 36 -10.92 -10.18 -3.21
C ILE A 36 -11.47 -9.56 -1.93
N GLY A 37 -12.68 -9.01 -1.93
CA GLY A 37 -13.32 -8.44 -0.75
C GLY A 37 -13.48 -9.46 0.37
N SER A 38 -13.91 -10.70 0.04
CA SER A 38 -13.99 -11.81 1.01
C SER A 38 -12.62 -12.23 1.54
N ALA A 39 -11.61 -12.29 0.68
CA ALA A 39 -10.23 -12.61 1.11
C ALA A 39 -9.64 -11.50 2.01
N SER A 40 -9.95 -10.24 1.72
CA SER A 40 -9.54 -9.10 2.54
C SER A 40 -10.25 -9.09 3.90
N ALA A 41 -11.55 -9.41 3.94
CA ALA A 41 -12.29 -9.56 5.19
C ALA A 41 -11.66 -10.64 6.08
N LEU A 42 -11.33 -11.81 5.51
CA LEU A 42 -10.63 -12.86 6.23
C LEU A 42 -9.28 -12.39 6.78
N LEU A 43 -8.50 -11.64 6.00
CA LEU A 43 -7.23 -11.06 6.44
C LEU A 43 -7.44 -10.11 7.63
N LEU A 44 -8.40 -9.19 7.53
CA LEU A 44 -8.65 -8.16 8.55
C LEU A 44 -9.10 -8.78 9.88
N VAL A 45 -10.06 -9.72 9.84
CA VAL A 45 -10.51 -10.45 11.03
C VAL A 45 -9.37 -11.25 11.67
N SER A 46 -8.55 -11.93 10.85
CA SER A 46 -7.41 -12.69 11.37
C SER A 46 -6.34 -11.81 11.99
N LEU A 47 -6.10 -10.60 11.44
CA LEU A 47 -5.14 -9.65 12.01
C LEU A 47 -5.64 -9.01 13.29
N GLU A 48 -6.93 -8.74 13.37
CA GLU A 48 -7.54 -8.24 14.60
C GLU A 48 -7.42 -9.28 15.72
N TRP A 49 -7.81 -10.53 15.44
CA TRP A 49 -7.62 -11.65 16.37
C TRP A 49 -6.15 -11.79 16.80
N ALA A 50 -5.21 -11.77 15.85
CA ALA A 50 -3.79 -11.92 16.14
C ALA A 50 -3.26 -10.77 17.02
N THR A 51 -3.73 -9.55 16.81
CA THR A 51 -3.37 -8.37 17.60
C THR A 51 -3.92 -8.47 19.01
N GLN A 52 -5.22 -8.75 19.17
CA GLN A 52 -5.87 -8.92 20.47
C GLN A 52 -5.22 -10.06 21.26
N TYR A 53 -4.97 -11.20 20.62
CA TYR A 53 -4.31 -12.33 21.27
C TYR A 53 -2.92 -11.95 21.78
N ARG A 54 -2.11 -11.25 20.98
CA ARG A 54 -0.78 -10.78 21.37
C ARG A 54 -0.85 -9.80 22.55
N GLU A 55 -1.80 -8.86 22.54
CA GLU A 55 -1.96 -7.86 23.59
C GLU A 55 -2.30 -8.48 24.93
N HIS A 56 -3.07 -9.57 24.95
CA HIS A 56 -3.36 -10.33 26.17
C HIS A 56 -2.23 -11.30 26.57
N HIS A 57 -1.32 -11.63 25.66
CA HIS A 57 -0.26 -12.63 25.87
C HIS A 57 1.10 -12.10 25.41
N LEU A 58 1.61 -11.03 26.04
CA LEU A 58 2.86 -10.36 25.62
C LEU A 58 4.07 -11.30 25.53
N TRP A 59 4.08 -12.40 26.29
CA TRP A 59 5.16 -13.38 26.26
C TRP A 59 5.40 -14.01 24.87
N ILE A 60 4.37 -14.04 24.00
CA ILE A 60 4.51 -14.63 22.67
C ILE A 60 5.48 -13.84 21.77
N ILE A 61 5.79 -12.58 22.10
CA ILE A 61 6.79 -11.78 21.38
C ILE A 61 8.18 -12.46 21.47
N ALA A 62 8.46 -13.19 22.54
CA ALA A 62 9.69 -13.97 22.66
C ALA A 62 9.80 -15.08 21.60
N LEU A 63 8.68 -15.49 20.99
CA LEU A 63 8.64 -16.49 19.91
C LEU A 63 8.75 -15.85 18.51
N LEU A 64 8.91 -14.54 18.40
CA LEU A 64 9.10 -13.85 17.10
C LEU A 64 10.27 -14.43 16.28
N PRO A 65 11.41 -14.85 16.86
CA PRO A 65 12.48 -15.52 16.13
C PRO A 65 12.03 -16.82 15.45
N VAL A 66 11.22 -17.62 16.17
CA VAL A 66 10.67 -18.89 15.66
C VAL A 66 9.69 -18.61 14.51
N ALA A 67 8.79 -17.66 14.69
CA ALA A 67 7.88 -17.22 13.63
C ALA A 67 8.65 -16.72 12.40
N GLY A 68 9.72 -15.94 12.60
CA GLY A 68 10.61 -15.49 11.53
C GLY A 68 11.24 -16.66 10.77
N LEU A 69 11.74 -17.66 11.49
CA LEU A 69 12.28 -18.88 10.87
C LEU A 69 11.22 -19.60 10.03
N LEU A 70 10.01 -19.79 10.57
CA LEU A 70 8.89 -20.45 9.85
C LEU A 70 8.51 -19.69 8.59
N ILE A 71 8.37 -18.36 8.67
CA ILE A 71 8.11 -17.50 7.50
C ILE A 71 9.24 -17.62 6.49
N GLY A 72 10.49 -17.56 6.95
CA GLY A 72 11.65 -17.69 6.09
C GLY A 72 11.72 -19.03 5.36
N LEU A 73 11.46 -20.16 6.05
CA LEU A 73 11.39 -21.51 5.47
C LEU A 73 10.24 -21.61 4.46
N MET A 74 9.05 -21.13 4.83
CA MET A 74 7.88 -21.14 3.96
C MET A 74 8.17 -20.40 2.64
N TYR A 75 8.79 -19.23 2.69
CA TYR A 75 9.13 -18.46 1.50
C TYR A 75 10.31 -19.06 0.73
N HIS A 76 11.29 -19.64 1.41
CA HIS A 76 12.44 -20.26 0.77
C HIS A 76 12.03 -21.48 -0.10
N TYR A 77 11.15 -22.34 0.41
CA TYR A 77 10.77 -23.55 -0.29
C TYR A 77 9.57 -23.40 -1.23
N TRP A 78 8.61 -22.53 -0.91
CA TRP A 78 7.33 -22.51 -1.64
C TRP A 78 7.05 -21.23 -2.42
N ALA A 79 7.73 -20.10 -2.15
CA ALA A 79 7.34 -18.85 -2.78
C ALA A 79 7.77 -18.75 -4.27
N GLY A 80 8.99 -19.16 -4.61
CA GLY A 80 9.51 -18.91 -5.97
C GLY A 80 9.41 -17.44 -6.36
N THR A 81 8.79 -17.15 -7.52
CA THR A 81 8.58 -15.77 -8.02
C THR A 81 7.70 -14.92 -7.11
N ALA A 82 6.76 -15.53 -6.36
CA ALA A 82 5.90 -14.83 -5.41
C ALA A 82 6.68 -14.14 -4.27
N SER A 83 7.95 -14.52 -4.04
CA SER A 83 8.82 -13.86 -3.05
C SER A 83 9.08 -12.38 -3.34
N ARG A 84 8.91 -11.94 -4.60
CA ARG A 84 9.12 -10.55 -5.05
C ARG A 84 7.97 -9.61 -4.67
N GLY A 85 6.85 -10.14 -4.17
CA GLY A 85 5.73 -9.39 -3.62
C GLY A 85 5.12 -8.38 -4.59
N ASN A 86 4.83 -7.16 -4.11
CA ASN A 86 4.22 -6.09 -4.91
C ASN A 86 5.05 -5.72 -6.16
N ASN A 87 6.37 -5.85 -6.10
CA ASN A 87 7.22 -5.58 -7.26
C ASN A 87 6.92 -6.54 -8.42
N TYR A 88 6.60 -7.80 -8.13
CA TYR A 88 6.22 -8.77 -9.15
C TYR A 88 4.89 -8.39 -9.84
N LEU A 89 3.90 -7.92 -9.10
CA LEU A 89 2.64 -7.42 -9.67
C LEU A 89 2.88 -6.26 -10.64
N ILE A 90 3.70 -5.29 -10.23
CA ILE A 90 4.02 -4.11 -11.05
C ILE A 90 4.77 -4.51 -12.33
N GLU A 91 5.67 -5.47 -12.25
CA GLU A 91 6.40 -5.99 -13.42
C GLU A 91 5.47 -6.72 -14.39
N GLU A 92 4.55 -7.57 -13.90
CA GLU A 92 3.60 -8.28 -14.76
C GLU A 92 2.63 -7.33 -15.47
N ILE A 93 2.21 -6.24 -14.82
CA ILE A 93 1.42 -5.21 -15.51
C ILE A 93 2.24 -4.51 -16.60
N ARG A 94 3.53 -4.29 -16.38
CA ARG A 94 4.41 -3.61 -17.34
C ARG A 94 4.78 -4.51 -18.50
N SER A 95 5.20 -5.73 -18.21
CA SER A 95 5.65 -6.74 -19.17
C SER A 95 5.06 -8.09 -18.77
N PRO A 96 3.85 -8.42 -19.23
CA PRO A 96 3.20 -9.67 -18.88
C PRO A 96 3.94 -10.86 -19.51
N HIS A 97 4.44 -11.73 -18.68
CA HIS A 97 5.11 -12.97 -19.08
C HIS A 97 4.26 -14.17 -18.68
N ASP A 98 3.92 -14.27 -17.39
CA ASP A 98 3.26 -15.43 -16.81
C ASP A 98 2.05 -15.01 -15.95
N ILE A 99 1.16 -15.98 -15.68
CA ILE A 99 0.09 -15.83 -14.70
C ILE A 99 0.71 -15.81 -13.30
N ILE A 100 0.32 -14.84 -12.50
CA ILE A 100 0.76 -14.71 -11.10
C ILE A 100 0.36 -15.99 -10.34
N PRO A 101 1.30 -16.70 -9.71
CA PRO A 101 0.99 -17.94 -9.02
C PRO A 101 0.03 -17.72 -7.86
N PHE A 102 -1.08 -18.46 -7.83
CA PHE A 102 -2.11 -18.35 -6.78
C PHE A 102 -1.52 -18.48 -5.37
N ARG A 103 -0.48 -19.31 -5.21
CA ARG A 103 0.23 -19.50 -3.93
C ARG A 103 0.74 -18.19 -3.28
N MET A 104 0.87 -17.12 -4.06
CA MET A 104 1.23 -15.79 -3.53
C MET A 104 0.22 -15.31 -2.47
N ALA A 105 -1.08 -15.50 -2.71
CA ALA A 105 -2.13 -15.06 -1.80
C ALA A 105 -2.07 -15.77 -0.43
N PRO A 106 -2.13 -17.12 -0.32
CA PRO A 106 -2.04 -17.77 0.99
C PRO A 106 -0.68 -17.58 1.67
N LEU A 107 0.43 -17.50 0.93
CA LEU A 107 1.75 -17.31 1.52
C LEU A 107 1.88 -15.92 2.17
N VAL A 108 1.44 -14.87 1.49
CA VAL A 108 1.51 -13.52 2.07
C VAL A 108 0.52 -13.37 3.21
N TYR A 109 -0.67 -13.96 3.12
CA TYR A 109 -1.68 -13.99 4.19
C TYR A 109 -1.10 -14.61 5.46
N ILE A 110 -0.62 -15.87 5.40
CA ILE A 110 -0.06 -16.59 6.55
C ILE A 110 1.15 -15.86 7.11
N GLY A 111 2.07 -15.42 6.24
CA GLY A 111 3.25 -14.68 6.67
C GLY A 111 2.93 -13.39 7.40
N THR A 112 1.90 -12.65 6.94
CA THR A 112 1.46 -11.41 7.59
C THR A 112 0.78 -11.68 8.94
N VAL A 113 -0.11 -12.67 9.02
CA VAL A 113 -0.77 -13.06 10.27
C VAL A 113 0.27 -13.48 11.32
N LEU A 114 1.25 -14.33 10.94
CA LEU A 114 2.33 -14.72 11.83
C LEU A 114 3.18 -13.53 12.28
N THR A 115 3.51 -12.61 11.36
CA THR A 115 4.27 -11.40 11.72
C THR A 115 3.55 -10.57 12.78
N HIS A 116 2.24 -10.36 12.64
CA HIS A 116 1.45 -9.57 13.60
C HIS A 116 1.22 -10.31 14.92
N LEU A 117 0.94 -11.61 14.86
CA LEU A 117 0.70 -12.43 16.04
C LEU A 117 1.90 -12.42 17.00
N PHE A 118 3.11 -12.52 16.45
CA PHE A 118 4.34 -12.57 17.23
C PHE A 118 5.03 -11.21 17.42
N GLY A 119 4.43 -10.11 16.96
CA GLY A 119 4.88 -8.76 17.29
C GLY A 119 5.91 -8.15 16.32
N GLY A 120 5.97 -8.61 15.08
CA GLY A 120 6.69 -7.88 14.03
C GLY A 120 5.99 -6.56 13.69
N SER A 121 6.76 -5.55 13.27
CA SER A 121 6.22 -4.24 12.84
C SER A 121 5.95 -4.23 11.35
N ALA A 122 4.69 -4.31 10.96
CA ALA A 122 4.29 -4.32 9.55
C ALA A 122 2.84 -3.79 9.40
N GLY A 123 2.48 -3.47 8.16
CA GLY A 123 1.12 -3.12 7.75
C GLY A 123 0.38 -4.31 7.13
N ARG A 124 -0.82 -4.05 6.62
CA ARG A 124 -1.75 -5.06 6.08
C ARG A 124 -2.10 -4.82 4.61
N GLU A 125 -2.03 -3.58 4.13
CA GLU A 125 -2.51 -3.17 2.82
C GLU A 125 -1.69 -3.77 1.67
N GLY A 126 -0.36 -3.79 1.81
CA GLY A 126 0.52 -4.46 0.85
C GLY A 126 0.21 -5.95 0.69
N THR A 127 -0.27 -6.59 1.78
CA THR A 127 -0.77 -7.96 1.76
C THR A 127 -2.06 -8.08 0.97
N GLY A 128 -3.04 -7.18 1.21
CA GLY A 128 -4.29 -7.11 0.46
C GLY A 128 -4.07 -6.90 -1.03
N VAL A 129 -3.13 -6.02 -1.39
CA VAL A 129 -2.72 -5.78 -2.79
C VAL A 129 -2.15 -7.04 -3.44
N GLN A 130 -1.26 -7.77 -2.76
CA GLN A 130 -0.69 -9.03 -3.27
C GLN A 130 -1.74 -10.11 -3.41
N MET A 131 -2.61 -10.27 -2.42
CA MET A 131 -3.74 -11.20 -2.49
C MET A 131 -4.66 -10.83 -3.64
N GLY A 132 -5.03 -9.57 -3.75
CA GLY A 132 -5.91 -9.04 -4.79
C GLY A 132 -5.37 -9.30 -6.20
N GLY A 133 -4.11 -8.94 -6.45
CA GLY A 133 -3.46 -9.19 -7.72
C GLY A 133 -3.37 -10.67 -8.08
N ALA A 134 -2.99 -11.52 -7.12
CA ALA A 134 -2.89 -12.97 -7.33
C ALA A 134 -4.25 -13.64 -7.57
N ILE A 135 -5.31 -13.22 -6.87
CA ILE A 135 -6.68 -13.74 -7.06
C ILE A 135 -7.26 -13.29 -8.40
N ALA A 136 -7.17 -11.99 -8.70
CA ALA A 136 -7.70 -11.43 -9.96
C ALA A 136 -7.08 -12.10 -11.18
N ASP A 137 -5.77 -12.37 -11.13
CA ASP A 137 -5.07 -12.92 -12.27
C ASP A 137 -5.43 -14.39 -12.56
N GLN A 138 -5.98 -15.14 -11.58
CA GLN A 138 -6.50 -16.49 -11.87
C GLN A 138 -7.66 -16.44 -12.89
N PHE A 139 -8.44 -15.35 -12.91
CA PHE A 139 -9.49 -15.17 -13.91
C PHE A 139 -8.91 -14.98 -15.32
N SER A 140 -7.71 -14.40 -15.44
CA SER A 140 -6.99 -14.29 -16.71
C SER A 140 -6.72 -15.69 -17.30
N ARG A 141 -6.35 -16.65 -16.45
CA ARG A 141 -6.14 -18.06 -16.84
C ARG A 141 -7.46 -18.75 -17.14
N LEU A 142 -8.45 -18.60 -16.25
CA LEU A 142 -9.75 -19.27 -16.37
C LEU A 142 -10.47 -18.88 -17.68
N PHE A 143 -10.46 -17.60 -18.03
CA PHE A 143 -11.09 -17.07 -19.23
C PHE A 143 -10.17 -16.98 -20.44
N ARG A 144 -8.94 -17.52 -20.36
CA ARG A 144 -7.93 -17.51 -21.42
C ARG A 144 -7.73 -16.14 -22.05
N MET A 145 -7.52 -15.13 -21.20
CA MET A 145 -7.49 -13.73 -21.62
C MET A 145 -6.24 -13.42 -22.45
N ARG A 146 -6.37 -12.41 -23.32
CA ARG A 146 -5.23 -11.85 -24.05
C ARG A 146 -4.33 -11.05 -23.11
N ARG A 147 -3.05 -10.89 -23.47
CA ARG A 147 -2.05 -10.13 -22.68
C ARG A 147 -2.50 -8.74 -22.25
N ARG A 148 -3.30 -8.05 -23.07
CA ARG A 148 -3.86 -6.73 -22.74
C ARG A 148 -4.85 -6.83 -21.57
N ASP A 149 -5.78 -7.78 -21.64
CA ASP A 149 -6.80 -7.99 -20.60
C ASP A 149 -6.16 -8.52 -19.30
N HIS A 150 -5.13 -9.36 -19.40
CA HIS A 150 -4.32 -9.81 -18.27
C HIS A 150 -3.76 -8.63 -17.46
N ARG A 151 -3.13 -7.64 -18.12
CA ARG A 151 -2.65 -6.42 -17.44
C ARG A 151 -3.74 -5.70 -16.67
N LEU A 152 -4.94 -5.61 -17.28
CA LEU A 152 -6.08 -4.97 -16.64
C LEU A 152 -6.55 -5.76 -15.42
N MET A 153 -6.57 -7.11 -15.50
CA MET A 153 -6.95 -7.95 -14.35
C MET A 153 -6.03 -7.77 -13.15
N VAL A 154 -4.71 -7.72 -13.36
CA VAL A 154 -3.76 -7.48 -12.26
C VAL A 154 -3.96 -6.07 -11.66
N ALA A 155 -4.17 -5.04 -12.48
CA ALA A 155 -4.45 -3.68 -12.02
C ALA A 155 -5.77 -3.61 -11.21
N ILE A 156 -6.83 -4.27 -11.68
CA ILE A 156 -8.10 -4.43 -10.96
C ILE A 156 -7.88 -5.10 -9.60
N GLY A 157 -7.04 -6.15 -9.56
CA GLY A 157 -6.71 -6.85 -8.32
C GLY A 157 -6.00 -5.96 -7.31
N ILE A 158 -5.05 -5.13 -7.76
CA ILE A 158 -4.38 -4.12 -6.92
C ILE A 158 -5.40 -3.12 -6.38
N SER A 159 -6.27 -2.57 -7.26
CA SER A 159 -7.31 -1.60 -6.88
C SER A 159 -8.27 -2.18 -5.84
N ALA A 160 -8.79 -3.39 -6.09
CA ALA A 160 -9.75 -4.06 -5.23
C ALA A 160 -9.13 -4.46 -3.87
N GLY A 161 -7.90 -4.99 -3.89
CA GLY A 161 -7.18 -5.39 -2.68
C GLY A 161 -6.85 -4.20 -1.78
N PHE A 162 -6.46 -3.06 -2.37
CA PHE A 162 -6.24 -1.83 -1.62
C PHE A 162 -7.55 -1.28 -1.04
N ALA A 163 -8.58 -1.13 -1.88
CA ALA A 163 -9.87 -0.57 -1.51
C ALA A 163 -10.54 -1.34 -0.37
N SER A 164 -10.56 -2.68 -0.45
CA SER A 164 -11.23 -3.53 0.53
C SER A 164 -10.53 -3.56 1.90
N VAL A 165 -9.19 -3.45 1.93
CA VAL A 165 -8.45 -3.43 3.19
C VAL A 165 -8.54 -2.07 3.88
N PHE A 166 -8.72 -1.00 3.11
CA PHE A 166 -8.76 0.37 3.62
C PHE A 166 -10.16 0.91 3.85
N GLY A 167 -11.17 0.43 3.09
CA GLY A 167 -12.49 1.03 3.04
C GLY A 167 -12.55 2.32 2.22
N THR A 168 -11.59 2.53 1.30
CA THR A 168 -11.49 3.72 0.43
C THR A 168 -11.55 3.32 -1.04
N PRO A 169 -12.75 3.11 -1.60
CA PRO A 169 -12.91 2.62 -2.96
C PRO A 169 -12.39 3.57 -4.05
N LEU A 170 -12.55 4.89 -3.90
CA LEU A 170 -12.04 5.85 -4.88
C LEU A 170 -10.52 5.89 -4.89
N ALA A 171 -9.91 5.99 -3.72
CA ALA A 171 -8.46 5.96 -3.58
C ALA A 171 -7.87 4.64 -4.08
N GLY A 172 -8.47 3.51 -3.73
CA GLY A 172 -8.03 2.18 -4.19
C GLY A 172 -8.09 2.02 -5.70
N ALA A 173 -9.16 2.51 -6.33
CA ALA A 173 -9.29 2.51 -7.78
C ALA A 173 -8.15 3.29 -8.44
N VAL A 174 -7.90 4.51 -7.97
CA VAL A 174 -6.85 5.39 -8.53
C VAL A 174 -5.45 4.88 -8.19
N PHE A 175 -5.25 4.29 -7.00
CA PHE A 175 -3.97 3.69 -6.60
C PHE A 175 -3.49 2.63 -7.60
N GLY A 176 -4.37 1.69 -8.00
CA GLY A 176 -4.02 0.66 -8.99
C GLY A 176 -3.68 1.22 -10.39
N LEU A 177 -4.15 2.45 -10.71
CA LEU A 177 -3.82 3.13 -11.97
C LEU A 177 -2.52 3.94 -11.88
N GLU A 178 -2.20 4.49 -10.72
CA GLU A 178 -1.10 5.43 -10.51
C GLU A 178 0.21 4.73 -10.08
N VAL A 179 0.11 3.65 -9.29
CA VAL A 179 1.26 3.00 -8.67
C VAL A 179 2.24 2.32 -9.64
N ILE A 180 1.82 2.06 -10.88
CA ILE A 180 2.59 1.25 -11.84
C ILE A 180 3.74 2.05 -12.46
N VAL A 181 3.50 3.32 -12.79
CA VAL A 181 4.44 4.19 -13.51
C VAL A 181 4.47 5.56 -12.88
N VAL A 182 5.62 5.94 -12.34
CA VAL A 182 5.82 7.27 -11.72
C VAL A 182 5.50 8.38 -12.73
N GLY A 183 4.59 9.26 -12.37
CA GLY A 183 4.18 10.41 -13.19
C GLY A 183 3.28 10.08 -14.38
N ARG A 184 2.64 8.91 -14.40
CA ARG A 184 1.65 8.53 -15.43
C ARG A 184 0.55 7.66 -14.83
N MET A 185 -0.68 7.85 -15.31
CA MET A 185 -1.84 7.01 -14.97
C MET A 185 -2.26 6.13 -16.16
N ARG A 186 -2.80 4.96 -15.86
CA ARG A 186 -3.32 4.01 -16.85
C ARG A 186 -4.83 4.12 -17.02
N TYR A 187 -5.28 5.05 -17.85
CA TYR A 187 -6.70 5.30 -18.10
C TYR A 187 -7.46 4.11 -18.69
N GLU A 188 -6.78 3.18 -19.37
CA GLU A 188 -7.42 1.98 -19.96
C GLU A 188 -8.05 1.05 -18.90
N ALA A 189 -7.60 1.11 -17.65
CA ALA A 189 -8.11 0.32 -16.54
C ALA A 189 -9.10 1.09 -15.64
N ILE A 190 -9.45 2.35 -15.96
CA ILE A 190 -10.22 3.23 -15.06
C ILE A 190 -11.57 2.60 -14.67
N LEU A 191 -12.41 2.25 -15.65
CA LEU A 191 -13.72 1.69 -15.41
C LEU A 191 -13.68 0.39 -14.59
N PRO A 192 -12.89 -0.64 -14.99
CA PRO A 192 -12.86 -1.89 -14.25
C PRO A 192 -12.23 -1.73 -12.86
N SER A 193 -11.27 -0.83 -12.67
CA SER A 193 -10.67 -0.56 -11.34
C SER A 193 -11.68 0.06 -10.38
N PHE A 194 -12.47 1.05 -10.82
CA PHE A 194 -13.52 1.65 -9.99
C PHE A 194 -14.62 0.64 -9.62
N LEU A 195 -15.09 -0.14 -10.58
CA LEU A 195 -16.10 -1.16 -10.32
C LEU A 195 -15.62 -2.22 -9.34
N SER A 196 -14.40 -2.75 -9.54
CA SER A 196 -13.86 -3.80 -8.69
C SER A 196 -13.52 -3.29 -7.29
N ALA A 197 -12.98 -2.08 -7.16
CA ALA A 197 -12.69 -1.43 -5.88
C ALA A 197 -13.98 -1.22 -5.06
N ALA A 198 -15.05 -0.72 -5.69
CA ALA A 198 -16.33 -0.53 -5.05
C ALA A 198 -16.93 -1.87 -4.58
N VAL A 199 -16.99 -2.88 -5.46
CA VAL A 199 -17.52 -4.20 -5.11
C VAL A 199 -16.70 -4.85 -3.99
N ALA A 200 -15.37 -4.81 -4.05
CA ALA A 200 -14.52 -5.40 -3.03
C ALA A 200 -14.70 -4.74 -1.65
N SER A 201 -14.82 -3.41 -1.62
CA SER A 201 -15.11 -2.66 -0.40
C SER A 201 -16.49 -3.00 0.17
N MET A 202 -17.52 -3.04 -0.68
CA MET A 202 -18.90 -3.43 -0.27
C MET A 202 -18.94 -4.85 0.28
N VAL A 203 -18.28 -5.81 -0.38
CA VAL A 203 -18.26 -7.20 0.08
C VAL A 203 -17.48 -7.35 1.38
N CYS A 204 -16.35 -6.65 1.53
CA CYS A 204 -15.60 -6.64 2.79
C CYS A 204 -16.46 -6.12 3.95
N HIS A 205 -17.19 -5.02 3.74
CA HIS A 205 -18.13 -4.47 4.72
C HIS A 205 -19.31 -5.44 5.01
N ALA A 206 -19.83 -6.13 3.99
CA ALA A 206 -20.90 -7.12 4.16
C ALA A 206 -20.48 -8.33 5.03
N TRP A 207 -19.19 -8.62 5.15
CA TRP A 207 -18.65 -9.59 6.10
C TRP A 207 -18.54 -9.05 7.54
N GLY A 208 -19.08 -7.85 7.82
CA GLY A 208 -19.08 -7.24 9.15
C GLY A 208 -17.73 -6.60 9.54
N VAL A 209 -16.85 -6.35 8.59
CA VAL A 209 -15.58 -5.67 8.85
C VAL A 209 -15.80 -4.15 8.87
N GLU A 210 -15.48 -3.54 10.00
CA GLU A 210 -15.47 -2.09 10.15
C GLU A 210 -14.05 -1.54 9.94
N HIS A 211 -13.98 -0.35 9.34
CA HIS A 211 -12.71 0.35 9.16
C HIS A 211 -12.56 1.46 10.19
N THR A 212 -11.31 1.75 10.57
CA THR A 212 -11.00 2.80 11.56
C THR A 212 -11.40 4.16 11.01
N HIS A 213 -12.16 4.92 11.78
CA HIS A 213 -12.53 6.30 11.50
C HIS A 213 -11.50 7.26 12.07
N TYR A 214 -11.13 8.25 11.29
CA TYR A 214 -10.23 9.33 11.69
C TYR A 214 -10.96 10.66 11.56
N VAL A 215 -10.79 11.56 12.51
CA VAL A 215 -11.51 12.83 12.52
C VAL A 215 -10.53 14.00 12.51
N VAL A 216 -10.61 14.84 11.49
CA VAL A 216 -9.98 16.16 11.46
C VAL A 216 -11.04 17.15 11.92
N SER A 217 -10.95 17.59 13.17
CA SER A 217 -11.98 18.39 13.83
C SER A 217 -11.99 19.87 13.42
N GLU A 218 -10.86 20.38 12.95
CA GLU A 218 -10.69 21.80 12.62
C GLU A 218 -9.84 21.96 11.37
N VAL A 219 -10.38 22.72 10.40
CA VAL A 219 -9.70 23.06 9.14
C VAL A 219 -9.73 24.58 8.98
N PRO A 220 -8.57 25.26 9.10
CA PRO A 220 -8.52 26.71 8.97
C PRO A 220 -8.78 27.14 7.52
N PHE A 221 -9.16 28.40 7.33
CA PHE A 221 -9.29 28.96 5.98
C PHE A 221 -7.93 28.90 5.25
N PRO A 222 -7.89 28.53 3.97
CA PRO A 222 -6.66 28.36 3.21
C PRO A 222 -6.07 29.73 2.76
N ASP A 223 -5.49 30.44 3.70
CA ASP A 223 -4.73 31.65 3.41
C ASP A 223 -3.27 31.36 3.04
N ALA A 224 -2.54 32.39 2.59
CA ALA A 224 -1.16 32.25 2.15
C ALA A 224 -0.22 31.71 3.24
N SER A 225 -0.43 32.07 4.50
CA SER A 225 0.38 31.59 5.63
C SER A 225 0.17 30.11 5.87
N ASN A 226 -1.08 29.66 5.97
CA ASN A 226 -1.45 28.26 6.19
C ASN A 226 -0.96 27.37 5.04
N LEU A 227 -1.05 27.85 3.79
CA LEU A 227 -0.53 27.11 2.63
C LEU A 227 1.00 27.03 2.63
N LEU A 228 1.72 28.08 3.04
CA LEU A 228 3.18 28.04 3.18
C LEU A 228 3.62 27.03 4.26
N TRP A 229 2.93 26.99 5.41
CA TRP A 229 3.19 25.98 6.43
C TRP A 229 2.91 24.56 5.93
N THR A 230 1.85 24.38 5.14
CA THR A 230 1.54 23.08 4.49
C THR A 230 2.64 22.66 3.53
N ILE A 231 3.20 23.57 2.75
CA ILE A 231 4.34 23.29 1.88
C ILE A 231 5.57 22.89 2.72
N GLY A 232 5.87 23.65 3.78
CA GLY A 232 7.00 23.38 4.67
C GLY A 232 6.91 21.99 5.33
N THR A 233 5.73 21.65 5.87
CA THR A 233 5.49 20.32 6.46
C THR A 233 5.49 19.23 5.40
N GLY A 234 4.96 19.48 4.20
CA GLY A 234 5.01 18.58 3.05
C GLY A 234 6.43 18.18 2.65
N ILE A 235 7.40 19.10 2.75
CA ILE A 235 8.83 18.82 2.55
C ILE A 235 9.33 17.80 3.58
N LEU A 236 9.01 18.02 4.87
CA LEU A 236 9.42 17.12 5.95
C LEU A 236 8.80 15.72 5.79
N PHE A 237 7.53 15.64 5.41
CA PHE A 237 6.86 14.37 5.10
C PHE A 237 7.50 13.66 3.91
N GLY A 238 7.90 14.37 2.87
CA GLY A 238 8.63 13.81 1.73
C GLY A 238 10.00 13.26 2.13
N LEU A 239 10.73 13.96 3.00
CA LEU A 239 12.01 13.48 3.54
C LEU A 239 11.83 12.24 4.43
N ALA A 240 10.78 12.19 5.26
CA ALA A 240 10.45 11.01 6.06
C ALA A 240 10.11 9.80 5.17
N ALA A 241 9.36 10.00 4.07
CA ALA A 241 9.07 8.97 3.08
C ALA A 241 10.34 8.44 2.39
N MET A 242 11.27 9.33 2.04
CA MET A 242 12.58 8.97 1.48
C MET A 242 13.41 8.18 2.49
N LEU A 243 13.45 8.61 3.75
CA LEU A 243 14.16 7.91 4.82
C LEU A 243 13.62 6.50 5.00
N PHE A 244 12.30 6.34 5.06
CA PHE A 244 11.65 5.03 5.17
C PHE A 244 12.04 4.10 4.01
N SER A 245 11.91 4.57 2.77
CA SER A 245 12.20 3.78 1.57
C SER A 245 13.67 3.37 1.49
N ARG A 246 14.58 4.28 1.81
CA ARG A 246 16.03 3.99 1.86
C ARG A 246 16.39 3.03 2.98
N SER A 247 15.75 3.14 4.15
CA SER A 247 15.98 2.26 5.29
C SER A 247 15.58 0.82 4.99
N ILE A 248 14.47 0.58 4.29
CA ILE A 248 14.11 -0.79 3.82
C ILE A 248 15.23 -1.36 2.94
N SER A 249 15.68 -0.58 1.97
CA SER A 249 16.74 -1.01 1.04
C SER A 249 18.06 -1.30 1.77
N PHE A 250 18.40 -0.47 2.75
CA PHE A 250 19.60 -0.65 3.58
C PHE A 250 19.54 -1.95 4.39
N TRP A 251 18.44 -2.18 5.14
CA TRP A 251 18.29 -3.39 5.96
C TRP A 251 18.20 -4.65 5.10
N SER A 252 17.51 -4.59 3.97
CA SER A 252 17.44 -5.68 2.99
C SER A 252 18.82 -6.02 2.43
N GLY A 253 19.64 -5.00 2.11
CA GLY A 253 21.01 -5.17 1.65
C GLY A 253 21.90 -5.80 2.72
N MET A 254 21.76 -5.37 3.97
CA MET A 254 22.49 -5.90 5.11
C MET A 254 22.11 -7.36 5.40
N ALA A 255 20.80 -7.67 5.40
CA ALA A 255 20.30 -9.03 5.62
C ALA A 255 20.80 -10.02 4.55
N LYS A 256 21.00 -9.59 3.31
CA LYS A 256 21.53 -10.43 2.22
C LYS A 256 22.94 -10.97 2.48
N ARG A 257 23.69 -10.39 3.43
CA ARG A 257 25.01 -10.92 3.87
C ARG A 257 24.89 -12.29 4.56
N ILE A 258 23.70 -12.58 5.12
CA ILE A 258 23.39 -13.91 5.66
C ILE A 258 22.97 -14.79 4.48
N SER A 259 23.76 -15.81 4.14
CA SER A 259 23.59 -16.64 2.95
C SER A 259 22.27 -17.42 2.96
N TYR A 260 21.88 -17.98 4.10
CA TYR A 260 20.66 -18.76 4.22
C TYR A 260 19.45 -17.87 4.60
N PRO A 261 18.50 -17.62 3.66
CA PRO A 261 17.42 -16.66 3.86
C PRO A 261 16.58 -16.85 5.13
N PRO A 262 16.21 -18.08 5.57
CA PRO A 262 15.44 -18.27 6.79
C PRO A 262 16.12 -17.76 8.08
N PHE A 263 17.45 -17.77 8.14
CA PHE A 263 18.17 -17.24 9.29
C PHE A 263 18.13 -15.71 9.38
N ARG A 264 17.87 -15.00 8.27
CA ARG A 264 17.71 -13.54 8.29
C ARG A 264 16.52 -13.14 9.18
N SER A 265 15.39 -13.77 8.98
CA SER A 265 14.16 -13.50 9.75
C SER A 265 14.26 -14.02 11.18
N LEU A 266 14.95 -15.15 11.42
CA LEU A 266 15.21 -15.65 12.77
C LEU A 266 16.01 -14.65 13.59
N ILE A 267 17.17 -14.21 13.07
CA ILE A 267 18.05 -13.23 13.74
C ILE A 267 17.33 -11.90 13.91
N GLY A 268 16.62 -11.45 12.84
CA GLY A 268 15.84 -10.23 12.90
C GLY A 268 14.75 -10.28 13.97
N GLY A 269 14.05 -11.41 14.08
CA GLY A 269 13.05 -11.62 15.14
C GLY A 269 13.63 -11.55 16.54
N LEU A 270 14.85 -12.11 16.74
CA LEU A 270 15.55 -12.02 18.02
C LEU A 270 15.88 -10.56 18.37
N VAL A 271 16.38 -9.78 17.40
CA VAL A 271 16.72 -8.37 17.61
C VAL A 271 15.47 -7.55 17.95
N ILE A 272 14.35 -7.77 17.24
CA ILE A 272 13.09 -7.05 17.49
C ILE A 272 12.54 -7.42 18.86
N ALA A 273 12.48 -8.71 19.21
CA ALA A 273 11.99 -9.16 20.51
C ALA A 273 12.83 -8.56 21.66
N ALA A 274 14.16 -8.61 21.53
CA ALA A 274 15.05 -7.99 22.51
C ALA A 274 14.83 -6.47 22.62
N ALA A 275 14.68 -5.76 21.49
CA ALA A 275 14.42 -4.32 21.50
C ALA A 275 13.09 -3.97 22.19
N VAL A 276 12.02 -4.73 21.95
CA VAL A 276 10.72 -4.54 22.61
C VAL A 276 10.86 -4.72 24.13
N TRP A 277 11.55 -5.78 24.57
CA TRP A 277 11.77 -6.04 25.99
C TRP A 277 12.65 -4.95 26.64
N MET A 278 13.71 -4.51 25.98
CA MET A 278 14.58 -3.45 26.48
C MET A 278 13.87 -2.09 26.59
N MET A 279 13.00 -1.79 25.65
CA MET A 279 12.25 -0.53 25.64
C MET A 279 11.02 -0.56 26.56
N GLY A 280 10.54 -1.73 26.97
CA GLY A 280 9.36 -1.89 27.83
C GLY A 280 8.06 -1.40 27.18
N THR A 281 8.00 -1.31 25.84
CA THR A 281 6.81 -0.82 25.13
C THR A 281 6.55 -1.61 23.85
N THR A 282 5.26 -1.79 23.55
CA THR A 282 4.75 -2.41 22.30
C THR A 282 4.28 -1.40 21.26
N LYS A 283 4.47 -0.09 21.52
CA LYS A 283 3.96 1.02 20.69
C LYS A 283 4.38 0.91 19.21
N TYR A 284 5.58 0.41 18.93
CA TYR A 284 6.17 0.42 17.59
C TYR A 284 6.02 -0.90 16.84
N ILE A 285 5.47 -1.95 17.46
CA ILE A 285 5.18 -3.24 16.80
C ILE A 285 3.77 -3.28 16.21
N GLY A 286 3.48 -4.30 15.40
CA GLY A 286 2.19 -4.47 14.74
C GLY A 286 1.81 -3.27 13.87
N LEU A 287 0.51 -3.04 13.72
CA LEU A 287 -0.04 -1.94 12.91
C LEU A 287 0.20 -0.56 13.56
N GLY A 288 0.00 -0.45 14.86
CA GLY A 288 0.09 0.81 15.60
C GLY A 288 -1.13 1.73 15.45
N VAL A 289 -2.29 1.18 15.07
CA VAL A 289 -3.54 1.95 14.86
C VAL A 289 -3.94 2.81 16.07
N PRO A 290 -3.86 2.34 17.33
CA PRO A 290 -4.19 3.20 18.47
C PRO A 290 -3.36 4.48 18.53
N THR A 291 -2.06 4.40 18.22
CA THR A 291 -1.18 5.59 18.18
C THR A 291 -1.52 6.51 17.00
N ILE A 292 -1.89 5.94 15.85
CA ILE A 292 -2.35 6.74 14.71
C ILE A 292 -3.58 7.54 15.09
N VAL A 293 -4.58 6.92 15.71
CA VAL A 293 -5.81 7.60 16.16
C VAL A 293 -5.48 8.67 17.20
N ALA A 294 -4.67 8.34 18.20
CA ALA A 294 -4.25 9.28 19.25
C ALA A 294 -3.51 10.50 18.67
N SER A 295 -2.80 10.37 17.54
CA SER A 295 -2.07 11.48 16.91
C SER A 295 -2.97 12.63 16.42
N PHE A 296 -4.28 12.40 16.28
CA PHE A 296 -5.23 13.44 15.89
C PHE A 296 -5.67 14.34 17.05
N THR A 297 -5.55 13.84 18.30
CA THR A 297 -6.04 14.52 19.50
C THR A 297 -4.98 14.69 20.59
N GLU A 298 -3.90 13.93 20.54
CA GLU A 298 -2.83 13.93 21.53
C GLU A 298 -1.48 14.14 20.84
N GLN A 299 -0.68 15.03 21.44
CA GLN A 299 0.65 15.33 20.93
C GLN A 299 1.59 14.13 21.13
N GLN A 300 2.12 13.61 20.01
CA GLN A 300 3.06 12.51 20.02
C GLN A 300 4.50 13.01 20.23
N MET A 301 5.37 12.12 20.72
CA MET A 301 6.79 12.44 20.92
C MET A 301 7.50 12.61 19.58
N TRP A 302 8.44 13.55 19.49
CA TRP A 302 9.17 13.86 18.28
C TRP A 302 9.96 12.67 17.68
N TYR A 303 10.28 11.66 18.47
CA TYR A 303 11.01 10.47 18.02
C TYR A 303 10.12 9.28 17.62
N ASP A 304 8.81 9.34 17.84
CA ASP A 304 7.89 8.22 17.57
C ASP A 304 7.93 7.78 16.11
N PHE A 305 7.93 8.73 15.18
CA PHE A 305 8.01 8.45 13.76
C PHE A 305 9.33 7.77 13.37
N LEU A 306 10.46 8.14 14.00
CA LEU A 306 11.77 7.53 13.75
C LEU A 306 11.83 6.09 14.24
N LEU A 307 11.32 5.83 15.44
CA LEU A 307 11.26 4.49 15.99
C LEU A 307 10.36 3.58 15.15
N LYS A 308 9.22 4.09 14.68
CA LYS A 308 8.37 3.31 13.77
C LYS A 308 9.06 3.03 12.43
N ILE A 309 9.77 3.99 11.86
CA ILE A 309 10.60 3.76 10.66
C ILE A 309 11.59 2.62 10.94
N LEU A 310 12.34 2.71 12.04
CA LEU A 310 13.35 1.71 12.39
C LEU A 310 12.76 0.31 12.53
N PHE A 311 11.73 0.15 13.38
CA PHE A 311 11.12 -1.14 13.65
C PHE A 311 10.51 -1.77 12.39
N THR A 312 9.79 -0.98 11.59
CA THR A 312 9.12 -1.51 10.39
C THR A 312 10.12 -1.85 9.30
N THR A 313 11.02 -0.91 8.98
CA THR A 313 11.97 -1.13 7.88
C THR A 313 12.95 -2.26 8.18
N PHE A 314 13.31 -2.44 9.46
CA PHE A 314 14.10 -3.58 9.90
C PHE A 314 13.28 -4.88 9.79
N THR A 315 12.05 -4.93 10.33
CA THR A 315 11.18 -6.12 10.26
C THR A 315 11.02 -6.62 8.82
N ILE A 316 10.66 -5.72 7.90
CA ILE A 316 10.46 -6.08 6.49
C ILE A 316 11.79 -6.40 5.82
N GLY A 317 12.82 -5.61 6.08
CA GLY A 317 14.16 -5.76 5.50
C GLY A 317 14.83 -7.11 5.81
N VAL A 318 14.60 -7.68 6.99
CA VAL A 318 15.12 -9.00 7.36
C VAL A 318 14.27 -10.18 6.87
N GLY A 319 13.13 -9.90 6.21
CA GLY A 319 12.36 -10.93 5.50
C GLY A 319 11.02 -11.31 6.10
N PHE A 320 10.56 -10.69 7.19
CA PHE A 320 9.18 -10.82 7.64
C PHE A 320 8.20 -10.34 6.56
N LYS A 321 6.96 -10.76 6.64
CA LYS A 321 5.91 -10.44 5.68
C LYS A 321 4.85 -9.54 6.30
N GLY A 322 4.31 -8.67 5.46
CA GLY A 322 3.33 -7.63 5.78
C GLY A 322 3.44 -6.48 4.80
N GLY A 323 2.58 -5.47 4.97
CA GLY A 323 2.62 -4.25 4.18
C GLY A 323 3.49 -3.17 4.82
N GLU A 324 3.81 -2.16 4.06
CA GLU A 324 4.53 -0.96 4.49
C GLU A 324 3.59 0.23 4.76
N VAL A 325 2.33 0.15 4.33
CA VAL A 325 1.44 1.31 4.20
C VAL A 325 0.94 1.81 5.56
N THR A 326 0.33 0.97 6.41
CA THR A 326 -0.10 1.39 7.75
C THR A 326 1.06 1.98 8.57
N PRO A 327 2.29 1.40 8.57
CA PRO A 327 3.45 2.04 9.18
C PRO A 327 3.80 3.42 8.61
N LEU A 328 3.61 3.67 7.31
CA LEU A 328 3.79 5.00 6.72
C LEU A 328 2.77 6.00 7.25
N PHE A 329 1.52 5.55 7.49
CA PHE A 329 0.52 6.39 8.14
C PHE A 329 0.88 6.72 9.57
N PHE A 330 1.38 5.74 10.32
CA PHE A 330 1.90 5.98 11.66
C PHE A 330 3.00 7.04 11.65
N VAL A 331 3.99 6.87 10.76
CA VAL A 331 5.10 7.82 10.59
C VAL A 331 4.57 9.21 10.27
N GLY A 332 3.63 9.32 9.33
CA GLY A 332 3.06 10.60 8.92
C GLY A 332 2.22 11.25 10.01
N ALA A 333 1.32 10.50 10.65
CA ALA A 333 0.44 11.02 11.68
C ALA A 333 1.23 11.47 12.93
N THR A 334 2.18 10.65 13.40
CA THR A 334 3.01 11.02 14.58
C THR A 334 3.95 12.18 14.29
N LEU A 335 4.56 12.26 13.10
CA LEU A 335 5.36 13.40 12.69
C LEU A 335 4.51 14.66 12.58
N GLY A 336 3.30 14.57 11.98
CA GLY A 336 2.36 15.69 11.88
C GLY A 336 1.91 16.18 13.27
N SER A 337 1.54 15.26 14.16
CA SER A 337 1.21 15.58 15.55
C SER A 337 2.38 16.26 16.29
N ALA A 338 3.61 15.72 16.15
CA ALA A 338 4.78 16.36 16.77
C ALA A 338 5.07 17.76 16.24
N LEU A 339 4.84 18.00 14.94
CA LEU A 339 5.04 19.33 14.31
C LEU A 339 4.04 20.37 14.81
N SER A 340 2.90 19.99 15.39
CA SER A 340 1.93 20.93 15.94
C SER A 340 2.50 21.80 17.09
N ALA A 341 3.61 21.39 17.69
CA ALA A 341 4.31 22.18 18.68
C ALA A 341 4.97 23.47 18.12
N VAL A 342 5.26 23.50 16.82
CA VAL A 342 6.02 24.58 16.17
C VAL A 342 5.31 25.16 14.93
N VAL A 343 4.34 24.45 14.38
CA VAL A 343 3.58 24.85 13.19
C VAL A 343 2.19 25.33 13.63
N PRO A 344 1.77 26.54 13.29
CA PRO A 344 0.49 27.12 13.72
C PRO A 344 -0.69 26.57 12.88
N LEU A 345 -0.78 25.27 12.73
CA LEU A 345 -1.92 24.56 12.12
C LEU A 345 -2.49 23.57 13.15
N PRO A 346 -3.81 23.30 13.11
CA PRO A 346 -4.43 22.34 14.02
C PRO A 346 -3.77 20.99 13.98
N MET A 347 -3.55 20.37 15.15
CA MET A 347 -2.83 19.10 15.28
C MET A 347 -3.51 17.98 14.48
N GLY A 348 -4.84 17.86 14.55
CA GLY A 348 -5.59 16.86 13.78
C GLY A 348 -5.41 17.03 12.27
N LEU A 349 -5.34 18.29 11.77
CA LEU A 349 -5.06 18.58 10.37
C LEU A 349 -3.63 18.16 10.00
N LEU A 350 -2.63 18.52 10.82
CA LEU A 350 -1.23 18.12 10.58
C LEU A 350 -1.03 16.62 10.60
N ALA A 351 -1.69 15.91 11.53
CA ALA A 351 -1.68 14.46 11.58
C ALA A 351 -2.30 13.83 10.32
N GLY A 352 -3.46 14.34 9.88
CA GLY A 352 -4.14 13.90 8.66
C GLY A 352 -3.33 14.18 7.38
N ILE A 353 -2.75 15.38 7.27
CA ILE A 353 -1.84 15.74 6.18
C ILE A 353 -0.64 14.79 6.15
N GLY A 354 0.02 14.59 7.30
CA GLY A 354 1.18 13.70 7.42
C GLY A 354 0.85 12.27 7.04
N PHE A 355 -0.30 11.76 7.53
CA PHE A 355 -0.81 10.42 7.23
C PHE A 355 -0.78 10.12 5.72
N VAL A 356 -1.36 10.97 4.88
CA VAL A 356 -1.42 10.75 3.43
C VAL A 356 -0.16 11.18 2.70
N ALA A 357 0.52 12.25 3.14
CA ALA A 357 1.66 12.81 2.43
C ALA A 357 2.91 11.92 2.50
N VAL A 358 3.20 11.30 3.66
CA VAL A 358 4.31 10.33 3.79
C VAL A 358 4.07 9.14 2.89
N PHE A 359 2.84 8.64 2.83
CA PHE A 359 2.47 7.55 1.94
C PHE A 359 2.60 7.94 0.46
N ALA A 360 2.11 9.13 0.08
CA ALA A 360 2.24 9.65 -1.29
C ALA A 360 3.70 9.74 -1.74
N GLY A 361 4.59 10.19 -0.86
CA GLY A 361 6.03 10.26 -1.13
C GLY A 361 6.69 8.89 -1.26
N ALA A 362 6.30 7.91 -0.44
CA ALA A 362 6.88 6.57 -0.42
C ALA A 362 6.39 5.67 -1.58
N THR A 363 5.15 5.88 -2.06
CA THR A 363 4.56 5.09 -3.14
C THR A 363 4.58 5.76 -4.51
N ASN A 364 4.90 7.05 -4.55
CA ASN A 364 4.83 7.88 -5.75
C ASN A 364 3.40 7.99 -6.34
N THR A 365 2.38 8.05 -5.47
CA THR A 365 0.96 8.10 -5.83
C THR A 365 0.24 9.29 -5.19
N PRO A 366 0.59 10.55 -5.54
CA PRO A 366 0.03 11.73 -4.87
C PRO A 366 -1.47 11.88 -5.08
N ILE A 367 -2.03 11.50 -6.23
CA ILE A 367 -3.47 11.67 -6.52
C ILE A 367 -4.28 10.65 -5.72
N ALA A 368 -3.88 9.38 -5.73
CA ALA A 368 -4.55 8.34 -4.94
C ALA A 368 -4.54 8.67 -3.44
N CYS A 369 -3.41 9.17 -2.92
CA CYS A 369 -3.28 9.54 -1.51
C CYS A 369 -4.11 10.78 -1.13
N THR A 370 -4.23 11.77 -2.03
CA THR A 370 -5.13 12.93 -1.83
C THR A 370 -6.59 12.47 -1.76
N LEU A 371 -7.01 11.63 -2.70
CA LEU A 371 -8.37 11.06 -2.68
C LEU A 371 -8.62 10.21 -1.44
N MET A 372 -7.63 9.44 -0.99
CA MET A 372 -7.72 8.67 0.25
C MET A 372 -7.95 9.58 1.47
N GLY A 373 -7.23 10.69 1.55
CA GLY A 373 -7.44 11.65 2.61
C GLY A 373 -8.84 12.27 2.57
N ILE A 374 -9.37 12.57 1.39
CA ILE A 374 -10.73 13.07 1.22
C ILE A 374 -11.78 12.01 1.63
N GLU A 375 -11.57 10.73 1.30
CA GLU A 375 -12.47 9.66 1.73
C GLU A 375 -12.42 9.42 3.25
N LEU A 376 -11.26 9.58 3.89
CA LEU A 376 -11.06 9.31 5.32
C LEU A 376 -11.43 10.48 6.22
N PHE A 377 -11.14 11.73 5.80
CA PHE A 377 -11.23 12.93 6.64
C PHE A 377 -12.31 13.91 6.18
N GLY A 378 -12.97 13.63 5.05
CA GLY A 378 -13.90 14.56 4.40
C GLY A 378 -13.23 15.47 3.37
N ALA A 379 -14.06 16.23 2.65
CA ALA A 379 -13.59 17.09 1.54
C ALA A 379 -12.93 18.41 2.02
N GLU A 380 -13.25 18.85 3.22
CA GLU A 380 -12.83 20.16 3.74
C GLU A 380 -11.30 20.32 3.78
N PRO A 381 -10.49 19.38 4.28
CA PRO A 381 -9.04 19.48 4.26
C PRO A 381 -8.41 19.19 2.87
N GLY A 382 -9.20 18.93 1.84
CA GLY A 382 -8.75 18.43 0.53
C GLY A 382 -7.64 19.25 -0.12
N LEU A 383 -7.69 20.58 -0.02
CA LEU A 383 -6.64 21.44 -0.58
C LEU A 383 -5.30 21.25 0.14
N TYR A 384 -5.32 21.19 1.47
CA TYR A 384 -4.13 20.94 2.30
C TYR A 384 -3.53 19.57 2.01
N LEU A 385 -4.37 18.54 1.94
CA LEU A 385 -3.99 17.17 1.61
C LEU A 385 -3.32 17.11 0.23
N GLY A 386 -3.93 17.74 -0.78
CA GLY A 386 -3.41 17.76 -2.15
C GLY A 386 -2.05 18.43 -2.26
N ILE A 387 -1.89 19.62 -1.68
CA ILE A 387 -0.62 20.36 -1.68
C ILE A 387 0.46 19.53 -0.99
N ALA A 388 0.19 19.01 0.20
CA ALA A 388 1.18 18.24 0.95
C ALA A 388 1.56 16.93 0.26
N CYS A 389 0.60 16.20 -0.32
CA CYS A 389 0.88 14.98 -1.08
C CYS A 389 1.78 15.25 -2.29
N VAL A 390 1.50 16.32 -3.05
CA VAL A 390 2.33 16.72 -4.21
C VAL A 390 3.72 17.16 -3.78
N VAL A 391 3.83 17.97 -2.72
CA VAL A 391 5.13 18.42 -2.19
C VAL A 391 5.93 17.23 -1.66
N ALA A 392 5.32 16.34 -0.87
CA ALA A 392 5.98 15.14 -0.37
C ALA A 392 6.42 14.20 -1.50
N TYR A 393 5.59 14.02 -2.53
CA TYR A 393 5.96 13.28 -3.73
C TYR A 393 7.22 13.87 -4.39
N LEU A 394 7.32 15.20 -4.53
CA LEU A 394 8.49 15.83 -5.13
C LEU A 394 9.74 15.64 -4.26
N PHE A 395 9.63 15.91 -2.95
CA PHE A 395 10.77 15.89 -2.03
C PHE A 395 11.19 14.50 -1.56
N SER A 396 10.38 13.45 -1.78
CA SER A 396 10.84 12.06 -1.61
C SER A 396 11.88 11.64 -2.65
N GLY A 397 12.12 12.45 -3.69
CA GLY A 397 13.06 12.15 -4.77
C GLY A 397 12.60 10.94 -5.61
N HIS A 398 13.52 10.35 -6.37
CA HIS A 398 13.26 9.11 -7.12
C HIS A 398 13.54 7.88 -6.26
N THR A 399 12.86 7.80 -5.12
CA THR A 399 12.87 6.67 -4.19
C THR A 399 11.45 6.17 -3.99
N GLY A 400 11.28 4.96 -3.50
CA GLY A 400 9.96 4.40 -3.19
C GLY A 400 10.07 3.01 -2.63
N ILE A 401 8.99 2.54 -2.01
CA ILE A 401 8.89 1.18 -1.48
C ILE A 401 8.69 0.14 -2.59
N TYR A 402 8.22 0.56 -3.76
CA TYR A 402 8.02 -0.31 -4.93
C TYR A 402 9.14 -0.06 -5.96
N THR A 403 10.24 -0.77 -5.82
CA THR A 403 11.44 -0.57 -6.66
C THR A 403 11.25 -0.93 -8.13
N ALA A 404 10.23 -1.72 -8.46
CA ALA A 404 9.86 -2.08 -9.84
C ALA A 404 9.09 -0.98 -10.59
N GLN A 405 8.69 0.11 -9.92
CA GLN A 405 8.05 1.25 -10.60
C GLN A 405 8.96 1.82 -11.69
N LEU A 406 8.38 2.04 -12.89
CA LEU A 406 9.07 2.68 -14.00
C LEU A 406 8.93 4.21 -13.89
N ILE A 407 9.99 4.95 -14.11
CA ILE A 407 9.96 6.41 -14.18
C ILE A 407 9.47 6.83 -15.57
N GLY A 408 8.16 7.06 -15.70
CA GLY A 408 7.53 7.51 -16.93
C GLY A 408 7.73 8.99 -17.20
N SER A 409 7.59 9.79 -16.14
CA SER A 409 7.89 11.22 -16.14
C SER A 409 8.73 11.55 -14.92
N PRO A 410 9.97 12.01 -15.08
CA PRO A 410 10.81 12.42 -13.95
C PRO A 410 10.15 13.55 -13.16
N LYS A 411 10.33 13.55 -11.85
CA LYS A 411 9.78 14.56 -10.93
C LYS A 411 10.32 15.98 -11.20
N HIS A 412 11.48 16.09 -11.83
CA HIS A 412 12.08 17.36 -12.23
C HIS A 412 12.96 17.17 -13.48
N LEU A 413 13.10 18.21 -14.30
CA LEU A 413 13.87 18.19 -15.55
C LEU A 413 15.35 17.80 -15.36
N ALA A 414 15.96 18.18 -14.23
CA ALA A 414 17.34 17.79 -13.90
C ALA A 414 17.54 16.27 -13.85
N TYR A 415 16.48 15.50 -13.66
CA TYR A 415 16.51 14.04 -13.59
C TYR A 415 16.01 13.36 -14.87
N SER A 416 15.98 14.06 -16.00
CA SER A 416 15.51 13.54 -17.30
C SER A 416 16.19 12.24 -17.72
N ARG A 417 17.47 12.05 -17.34
CA ARG A 417 18.26 10.82 -17.61
C ARG A 417 17.71 9.56 -16.89
N ARG A 418 16.83 9.72 -15.90
CA ARG A 418 16.17 8.60 -15.21
C ARG A 418 14.89 8.12 -15.90
N LYS A 419 14.41 8.84 -16.91
CA LYS A 419 13.22 8.42 -17.68
C LYS A 419 13.43 7.05 -18.32
N GLY A 420 12.47 6.16 -18.15
CA GLY A 420 12.52 4.80 -18.69
C GLY A 420 13.29 3.79 -17.83
N LYS A 421 13.90 4.23 -16.73
CA LYS A 421 14.55 3.36 -15.73
C LYS A 421 13.54 2.98 -14.64
N THR A 422 13.83 1.90 -13.91
CA THR A 422 13.12 1.57 -12.68
C THR A 422 13.68 2.34 -11.50
N LEU A 423 12.98 2.35 -10.35
CA LEU A 423 13.50 2.96 -9.13
C LEU A 423 14.69 2.17 -8.54
N ALA A 424 14.84 0.89 -8.94
CA ALA A 424 15.98 0.05 -8.55
C ALA A 424 17.29 0.44 -9.23
N GLU A 425 17.22 1.06 -10.42
CA GLU A 425 18.34 1.56 -11.24
C GLU A 425 18.71 3.02 -10.89
#